data_612f5c4c2557ba6070903a46e70a7318
#
_entry.id   612f5c4c2557ba6070903a46e70a7318
#
_cell.length_a   1.000
_cell.length_b   1.000
_cell.length_c   1.000
_cell.angle_alpha   90.00
_cell.angle_beta   90.00
_cell.angle_gamma   90.00
#
_symmetry.space_group_name_H-M   'P 1'
#
loop_
_entity.id
_entity.type
_entity.pdbx_description
1 polymer ?
#
loop_
_entity_poly.entity_id
_entity_poly.type
_entity_poly.pdbx_seq_one_letter_code
_entity_poly.pdbx_strand_id
1 'polypeptide(L)'
;MKALNIIETGYRATLEEQDDPGVWLSYTLKAAGGDVDVLLRGNAVNYAVQGQDSTGLQYGTWQQTQPPRLAENIATMTSKGMVVFIVSEDLRERGIPSDRLIAGVKPAPLDVVIDRLAGGCKAIWH
;
A
#
# COMPACT_ATOMS: atom_id res chain seq x y z
N MET A 1 16.72 5.08 -12.53
CA MET A 1 15.53 5.93 -12.68
C MET A 1 14.57 5.61 -11.55
N LYS A 2 14.13 6.62 -10.85
CA LYS A 2 13.20 6.44 -9.75
C LYS A 2 11.75 6.39 -10.25
N ALA A 3 10.97 5.48 -9.69
CA ALA A 3 9.55 5.36 -9.99
C ALA A 3 8.72 5.58 -8.72
N LEU A 4 7.53 6.15 -8.90
CA LEU A 4 6.51 6.26 -7.88
C LEU A 4 5.31 5.43 -8.30
N ASN A 5 5.01 4.38 -7.54
CA ASN A 5 3.84 3.55 -7.79
C ASN A 5 2.66 4.12 -7.00
N ILE A 6 1.67 4.63 -7.71
CA ILE A 6 0.50 5.28 -7.13
C ILE A 6 -0.64 4.27 -7.08
N ILE A 7 -1.05 3.89 -5.89
CA ILE A 7 -2.14 2.93 -5.68
C ILE A 7 -3.36 3.70 -5.17
N GLU A 8 -4.41 3.67 -5.94
CA GLU A 8 -5.63 4.44 -5.68
C GLU A 8 -6.81 3.54 -5.33
N THR A 9 -6.91 2.40 -5.99
CA THR A 9 -7.99 1.45 -5.76
C THR A 9 -7.64 0.50 -4.62
N GLY A 10 -8.52 0.40 -3.63
CA GLY A 10 -8.33 -0.47 -2.48
C GLY A 10 -8.97 -1.84 -2.64
N TYR A 11 -8.43 -2.81 -1.91
CA TYR A 11 -8.99 -4.15 -1.71
C TYR A 11 -9.20 -4.93 -3.01
N ARG A 12 -8.16 -4.96 -3.83
CA ARG A 12 -8.13 -5.72 -5.09
C ARG A 12 -7.63 -7.16 -4.90
N ALA A 13 -7.25 -7.51 -3.69
CA ALA A 13 -6.86 -8.87 -3.36
C ALA A 13 -8.08 -9.80 -3.37
N THR A 14 -7.88 -11.05 -3.71
CA THR A 14 -8.94 -12.06 -3.76
C THR A 14 -8.96 -12.93 -2.52
N LEU A 15 -9.84 -13.93 -2.50
CA LEU A 15 -10.04 -14.80 -1.33
C LEU A 15 -8.84 -15.68 -1.01
N GLU A 16 -8.06 -16.07 -2.01
CA GLU A 16 -6.94 -17.01 -1.80
C GLU A 16 -5.71 -16.62 -2.60
N GLU A 17 -4.54 -16.68 -1.93
CA GLU A 17 -3.21 -16.64 -2.54
C GLU A 17 -2.94 -15.43 -3.45
N GLN A 18 -3.68 -14.35 -3.27
CA GLN A 18 -3.50 -13.20 -4.14
C GLN A 18 -3.33 -11.93 -3.34
N ASP A 19 -2.19 -11.32 -3.55
CA ASP A 19 -1.91 -9.97 -3.08
C ASP A 19 -2.63 -8.95 -3.96
N ASP A 20 -2.79 -7.75 -3.44
CA ASP A 20 -3.20 -6.63 -4.27
C ASP A 20 -2.17 -6.44 -5.40
N PRO A 21 -2.61 -6.37 -6.68
CA PRO A 21 -1.66 -6.27 -7.80
C PRO A 21 -0.70 -5.09 -7.71
N GLY A 22 -1.17 -3.93 -7.23
CA GLY A 22 -0.31 -2.76 -7.09
C GLY A 22 0.73 -2.93 -5.99
N VAL A 23 0.33 -3.51 -4.87
CA VAL A 23 1.24 -3.82 -3.75
C VAL A 23 2.26 -4.87 -4.18
N TRP A 24 1.80 -5.93 -4.82
CA TRP A 24 2.67 -6.98 -5.32
C TRP A 24 3.69 -6.45 -6.34
N LEU A 25 3.25 -5.62 -7.28
CA LEU A 25 4.13 -5.04 -8.30
C LEU A 25 5.23 -4.19 -7.65
N SER A 26 4.87 -3.35 -6.69
CA SER A 26 5.83 -2.49 -5.99
C SER A 26 6.92 -3.33 -5.31
N TYR A 27 6.49 -4.36 -4.61
CA TYR A 27 7.39 -5.27 -3.91
C TYR A 27 8.33 -6.00 -4.88
N THR A 28 7.77 -6.51 -5.97
CA THR A 28 8.52 -7.27 -6.98
C THR A 28 9.55 -6.39 -7.69
N LEU A 29 9.18 -5.16 -8.05
CA LEU A 29 10.11 -4.22 -8.66
C LEU A 29 11.26 -3.88 -7.72
N LYS A 30 10.96 -3.68 -6.44
CA LYS A 30 12.02 -3.42 -5.44
C LYS A 30 12.94 -4.62 -5.30
N ALA A 31 12.39 -5.82 -5.22
CA ALA A 31 13.16 -7.06 -5.10
C ALA A 31 14.07 -7.29 -6.31
N ALA A 32 13.65 -6.83 -7.49
CA ALA A 32 14.44 -6.90 -8.72
C ALA A 32 15.50 -5.79 -8.82
N GLY A 33 15.68 -4.98 -7.80
CA GLY A 33 16.67 -3.90 -7.77
C GLY A 33 16.16 -2.55 -8.26
N GLY A 34 14.87 -2.41 -8.51
CA GLY A 34 14.27 -1.15 -8.92
C GLY A 34 14.24 -0.11 -7.79
N ASP A 35 14.36 1.16 -8.16
CA ASP A 35 14.21 2.29 -7.24
C ASP A 35 12.76 2.75 -7.28
N VAL A 36 11.94 2.21 -6.38
CA VAL A 36 10.49 2.41 -6.37
C VAL A 36 10.04 2.85 -4.99
N ASP A 37 9.29 3.95 -4.96
CA ASP A 37 8.51 4.34 -3.79
C ASP A 37 7.01 4.14 -4.08
N VAL A 38 6.21 4.17 -3.04
CA VAL A 38 4.76 3.92 -3.13
C VAL A 38 4.00 5.13 -2.59
N LEU A 39 2.92 5.49 -3.27
CA LEU A 39 1.94 6.44 -2.76
C LEU A 39 0.58 5.77 -2.68
N LEU A 40 0.02 5.70 -1.49
CA LEU A 40 -1.35 5.22 -1.26
C LEU A 40 -2.28 6.44 -1.21
N ARG A 41 -3.30 6.44 -2.06
CA ARG A 41 -4.31 7.50 -2.10
C ARG A 41 -5.71 6.91 -2.24
N GLY A 42 -6.73 7.75 -2.08
CA GLY A 42 -8.12 7.31 -2.17
C GLY A 42 -8.38 6.17 -1.19
N ASN A 43 -9.08 5.13 -1.62
CA ASN A 43 -9.38 3.99 -0.75
C ASN A 43 -8.15 3.15 -0.39
N ALA A 44 -7.07 3.23 -1.15
CA ALA A 44 -5.86 2.49 -0.84
C ALA A 44 -5.15 2.97 0.43
N VAL A 45 -5.49 4.15 0.96
CA VAL A 45 -4.95 4.60 2.26
C VAL A 45 -5.31 3.65 3.40
N ASN A 46 -6.40 2.91 3.26
CA ASN A 46 -6.81 1.91 4.25
C ASN A 46 -5.78 0.78 4.41
N TYR A 47 -4.96 0.51 3.42
CA TYR A 47 -3.91 -0.52 3.51
C TYR A 47 -2.87 -0.24 4.58
N ALA A 48 -2.70 1.01 4.95
CA ALA A 48 -1.73 1.42 5.95
C ALA A 48 -2.26 1.39 7.39
N VAL A 49 -3.51 0.96 7.59
CA VAL A 49 -4.12 0.89 8.93
C VAL A 49 -3.72 -0.41 9.62
N GLN A 50 -3.30 -0.29 10.88
CA GLN A 50 -2.88 -1.44 11.69
C GLN A 50 -4.05 -2.39 11.99
N GLY A 51 -3.74 -3.68 12.13
CA GLY A 51 -4.63 -4.65 12.74
C GLY A 51 -5.82 -5.08 11.89
N GLN A 52 -5.79 -4.83 10.59
CA GLN A 52 -6.90 -5.17 9.70
C GLN A 52 -6.79 -6.56 9.06
N ASP A 53 -5.63 -7.21 9.12
CA ASP A 53 -5.45 -8.52 8.50
C ASP A 53 -6.28 -9.57 9.23
N SER A 54 -7.02 -10.38 8.47
CA SER A 54 -7.88 -11.40 9.04
C SER A 54 -7.16 -12.74 9.17
N THR A 55 -7.73 -13.62 10.01
CA THR A 55 -7.22 -14.97 10.20
C THR A 55 -7.76 -15.95 9.16
N GLY A 56 -8.66 -15.51 8.29
CA GLY A 56 -9.30 -16.32 7.29
C GLY A 56 -10.79 -16.50 7.54
N LEU A 57 -11.49 -16.86 6.48
CA LEU A 57 -12.93 -17.10 6.51
C LEU A 57 -13.21 -18.60 6.40
N GLN A 58 -14.36 -19.03 6.93
CA GLN A 58 -14.82 -20.40 6.83
C GLN A 58 -16.29 -20.43 6.43
N TYR A 59 -16.59 -21.24 5.40
CA TYR A 59 -17.96 -21.45 4.92
C TYR A 59 -18.22 -22.95 4.78
N GLY A 60 -19.00 -23.51 5.70
CA GLY A 60 -19.27 -24.94 5.69
C GLY A 60 -17.98 -25.74 5.85
N THR A 61 -17.65 -26.55 4.83
CA THR A 61 -16.40 -27.33 4.80
C THR A 61 -15.25 -26.59 4.12
N TRP A 62 -15.51 -25.45 3.48
CA TRP A 62 -14.47 -24.62 2.87
C TRP A 62 -13.82 -23.72 3.90
N GLN A 63 -12.51 -23.63 3.84
CA GLN A 63 -11.74 -22.78 4.73
C GLN A 63 -10.73 -21.99 3.91
N GLN A 64 -10.68 -20.68 4.15
CA GLN A 64 -9.65 -19.82 3.58
C GLN A 64 -8.32 -20.09 4.29
N THR A 65 -7.36 -20.61 3.55
CA THR A 65 -6.06 -21.00 4.11
C THR A 65 -5.00 -19.92 3.97
N GLN A 66 -5.13 -19.04 2.97
CA GLN A 66 -4.16 -17.97 2.70
C GLN A 66 -4.88 -16.64 2.47
N PRO A 67 -5.40 -16.03 3.54
CA PRO A 67 -6.06 -14.74 3.43
C PRO A 67 -5.06 -13.64 3.04
N PRO A 68 -5.51 -12.61 2.30
CA PRO A 68 -4.67 -11.45 2.00
C PRO A 68 -4.18 -10.78 3.28
N ARG A 69 -2.90 -10.40 3.31
CA ARG A 69 -2.26 -9.76 4.45
C ARG A 69 -1.71 -8.39 4.06
N LEU A 70 -2.63 -7.47 3.76
CA LEU A 70 -2.29 -6.16 3.20
C LEU A 70 -1.48 -5.31 4.17
N ALA A 71 -1.87 -5.29 5.45
CA ALA A 71 -1.14 -4.52 6.45
C ALA A 71 0.28 -5.08 6.66
N GLU A 72 0.42 -6.40 6.68
CA GLU A 72 1.72 -7.05 6.77
C GLU A 72 2.60 -6.74 5.56
N ASN A 73 2.00 -6.72 4.36
CA ASN A 73 2.73 -6.39 3.13
C ASN A 73 3.25 -4.95 3.16
N ILE A 74 2.47 -4.00 3.62
CA ILE A 74 2.91 -2.60 3.76
C ILE A 74 4.03 -2.50 4.81
N ALA A 75 3.89 -3.17 5.94
CA ALA A 75 4.94 -3.18 6.97
C ALA A 75 6.25 -3.78 6.44
N THR A 76 6.17 -4.83 5.63
CA THR A 76 7.34 -5.44 5.00
C THR A 76 8.02 -4.48 4.04
N MET A 77 7.25 -3.72 3.23
CA MET A 77 7.82 -2.70 2.34
C MET A 77 8.63 -1.67 3.11
N THR A 78 8.07 -1.12 4.19
CA THR A 78 8.78 -0.11 4.99
C THR A 78 10.03 -0.69 5.65
N SER A 79 9.98 -1.93 6.09
CA SER A 79 11.14 -2.60 6.70
C SER A 79 12.27 -2.84 5.70
N LYS A 80 11.97 -2.93 4.41
CA LYS A 80 12.95 -3.08 3.33
C LYS A 80 13.46 -1.76 2.76
N GLY A 81 13.14 -0.65 3.39
CA GLY A 81 13.63 0.66 3.02
C GLY A 81 12.84 1.34 1.90
N MET A 82 11.69 0.80 1.50
CA MET A 82 10.80 1.52 0.58
C MET A 82 10.10 2.65 1.32
N VAL A 83 9.96 3.79 0.65
CA VAL A 83 9.18 4.91 1.18
C VAL A 83 7.73 4.70 0.76
N VAL A 84 6.84 4.61 1.73
CA VAL A 84 5.40 4.49 1.52
C VAL A 84 4.73 5.77 2.01
N PHE A 85 4.28 6.60 1.07
CA PHE A 85 3.54 7.82 1.35
C PHE A 85 2.05 7.51 1.44
N ILE A 86 1.36 8.22 2.31
CA ILE A 86 -0.10 8.14 2.46
C ILE A 86 -0.65 9.55 2.30
N VAL A 87 -1.61 9.74 1.40
CA VAL A 87 -2.18 11.06 1.17
C VAL A 87 -2.95 11.54 2.41
N SER A 88 -2.48 12.62 3.01
CA SER A 88 -3.02 13.16 4.27
C SER A 88 -4.47 13.61 4.13
N GLU A 89 -4.84 14.20 3.01
CA GLU A 89 -6.21 14.65 2.73
C GLU A 89 -7.17 13.45 2.74
N ASP A 90 -6.77 12.33 2.16
CA ASP A 90 -7.59 11.13 2.09
C ASP A 90 -7.75 10.46 3.46
N LEU A 91 -6.74 10.53 4.31
CA LEU A 91 -6.83 10.08 5.70
C LEU A 91 -7.87 10.90 6.48
N ARG A 92 -7.81 12.22 6.34
CA ARG A 92 -8.78 13.11 7.03
C ARG A 92 -10.20 12.87 6.54
N GLU A 93 -10.40 12.72 5.24
CA GLU A 93 -11.71 12.44 4.66
C GLU A 93 -12.35 11.17 5.21
N ARG A 94 -11.52 10.17 5.53
CA ARG A 94 -11.96 8.87 6.03
C ARG A 94 -11.93 8.75 7.54
N GLY A 95 -11.56 9.82 8.24
CA GLY A 95 -11.49 9.81 9.70
C GLY A 95 -10.45 8.87 10.28
N ILE A 96 -9.36 8.62 9.54
CA ILE A 96 -8.28 7.72 9.99
C ILE A 96 -7.25 8.54 10.76
N PRO A 97 -7.11 8.35 12.08
CA PRO A 97 -6.09 9.06 12.85
C PRO A 97 -4.70 8.50 12.59
N SER A 98 -3.68 9.35 12.71
CA SER A 98 -2.30 8.96 12.41
C SER A 98 -1.74 7.88 13.35
N ASP A 99 -2.27 7.76 14.57
CA ASP A 99 -1.84 6.74 15.53
C ASP A 99 -2.34 5.32 15.17
N ARG A 100 -3.22 5.20 14.19
CA ARG A 100 -3.70 3.92 13.68
C ARG A 100 -2.89 3.41 12.48
N LEU A 101 -1.93 4.17 12.03
CA LEU A 101 -1.12 3.81 10.86
C LEU A 101 0.03 2.87 11.24
N ILE A 102 0.41 2.02 10.30
CA ILE A 102 1.58 1.15 10.40
C ILE A 102 2.83 2.00 10.60
N ALA A 103 3.72 1.56 11.47
CA ALA A 103 4.99 2.25 11.72
C ALA A 103 5.82 2.35 10.42
N GLY A 104 6.40 3.51 10.18
CA GLY A 104 7.28 3.75 9.04
C GLY A 104 6.59 4.32 7.80
N VAL A 105 5.26 4.30 7.70
CA VAL A 105 4.57 4.99 6.60
C VAL A 105 4.60 6.50 6.83
N LYS A 106 4.54 7.28 5.73
CA LYS A 106 4.72 8.74 5.77
C LYS A 106 3.49 9.46 5.25
N PRO A 107 2.63 9.98 6.13
CA PRO A 107 1.56 10.88 5.69
C PRO A 107 2.16 12.11 4.98
N ALA A 108 1.61 12.47 3.84
CA ALA A 108 2.06 13.59 3.04
C ALA A 108 0.91 14.16 2.23
N PRO A 109 0.95 15.47 1.91
CA PRO A 109 -0.06 16.06 1.03
C PRO A 109 0.07 15.53 -0.39
N LEU A 110 -1.02 15.59 -1.16
CA LEU A 110 -1.07 15.06 -2.52
C LEU A 110 -0.03 15.71 -3.45
N ASP A 111 0.39 16.94 -3.18
CA ASP A 111 1.39 17.65 -3.98
C ASP A 111 2.77 16.95 -3.99
N VAL A 112 2.99 15.96 -3.13
CA VAL A 112 4.21 15.13 -3.18
C VAL A 112 4.37 14.46 -4.56
N VAL A 113 3.26 14.13 -5.22
CA VAL A 113 3.28 13.57 -6.58
C VAL A 113 3.89 14.57 -7.57
N ILE A 114 3.47 15.82 -7.47
CA ILE A 114 3.98 16.91 -8.32
C ILE A 114 5.47 17.09 -8.11
N ASP A 115 5.92 17.11 -6.87
CA ASP A 115 7.33 17.25 -6.54
C ASP A 115 8.17 16.10 -7.09
N ARG A 116 7.66 14.87 -7.00
CA ARG A 116 8.34 13.69 -7.53
C ARG A 116 8.44 13.72 -9.05
N LEU A 117 7.36 14.09 -9.75
CA LEU A 117 7.37 14.21 -11.21
C LEU A 117 8.29 15.33 -11.68
N ALA A 118 8.29 16.45 -10.99
CA ALA A 118 9.21 17.58 -11.29
C ALA A 118 10.67 17.17 -11.09
N GLY A 119 10.95 16.26 -10.16
CA GLY A 119 12.29 15.71 -9.91
C GLY A 119 12.72 14.60 -10.87
N GLY A 120 11.92 14.30 -11.92
CA GLY A 120 12.25 13.30 -12.92
C GLY A 120 11.77 11.88 -12.59
N CYS A 121 10.97 11.71 -11.55
CA CYS A 121 10.39 10.42 -11.19
C CYS A 121 9.35 10.00 -12.22
N LYS A 122 9.28 8.71 -12.54
CA LYS A 122 8.22 8.14 -13.38
C LYS A 122 7.07 7.65 -12.51
N ALA A 123 5.84 7.91 -12.94
CA ALA A 123 4.65 7.46 -12.24
C ALA A 123 4.09 6.19 -12.88
N ILE A 124 3.73 5.23 -12.04
CA ILE A 124 2.90 4.08 -12.41
C ILE A 124 1.60 4.26 -11.63
N TRP A 125 0.46 4.18 -12.29
CA TRP A 125 -0.82 4.48 -11.65
C TRP A 125 -1.78 3.29 -11.74
N HIS A 126 -2.35 2.95 -10.60
CA HIS A 126 -3.28 1.83 -10.49
C HIS A 126 -4.66 2.26 -9.99
#